data_a28e4b237d3c4e533cd43460b824aa4c
#
_entry.id   a28e4b237d3c4e533cd43460b824aa4c
#
_cell.length_a   1.000
_cell.length_b   1.000
_cell.length_c   1.000
_cell.angle_alpha   90.00
_cell.angle_beta   90.00
_cell.angle_gamma   90.00
#
_symmetry.space_group_name_H-M   'P 1'
#
loop_
_entity.id
_entity.type
_entity.pdbx_description
1 polymer ?
#
loop_
_entity_poly.entity_id
_entity_poly.type
_entity_poly.pdbx_seq_one_letter_code
_entity_poly.pdbx_strand_id
1 'polypeptide(L)'
;MQIFLQMIPPTTTAQQKKVNFKTKTIYANSSAVDARNKYRAHLAAHVPNKPIDGPIALNIIWGFPAGKHKNGEPCTNKPDLDNANKILQDVMQELGFFKDDKNIVQLNLSKIWTWHPGVMIELKKAGEE
;
A
#
# COMPACT_ATOMS: atom_id res chain seq x y z
N MET A 1 8.62 -12.07 -6.43
CA MET A 1 9.27 -11.10 -5.50
C MET A 1 8.41 -10.95 -4.26
N GLN A 2 9.02 -11.16 -3.11
CA GLN A 2 8.34 -10.96 -1.83
C GLN A 2 9.07 -9.89 -1.05
N ILE A 3 8.31 -8.94 -0.48
CA ILE A 3 8.84 -7.81 0.27
C ILE A 3 8.09 -7.69 1.57
N PHE A 4 8.80 -7.46 2.67
CA PHE A 4 8.17 -7.08 3.94
C PHE A 4 8.66 -5.69 4.33
N LEU A 5 7.73 -4.75 4.45
CA LEU A 5 8.03 -3.39 4.93
C LEU A 5 7.80 -3.37 6.43
N GLN A 6 8.88 -3.26 7.21
CA GLN A 6 8.79 -3.19 8.67
C GLN A 6 8.41 -1.78 9.10
N MET A 7 7.12 -1.56 9.23
CA MET A 7 6.55 -0.24 9.53
C MET A 7 5.15 -0.40 10.12
N ILE A 8 4.67 0.62 10.81
CA ILE A 8 3.26 0.69 11.17
C ILE A 8 2.53 1.25 9.94
N PRO A 9 1.61 0.47 9.33
CA PRO A 9 0.96 0.93 8.13
C PRO A 9 0.15 2.20 8.37
N PRO A 10 0.17 3.15 7.40
CA PRO A 10 -0.63 4.37 7.53
C PRO A 10 -2.13 4.06 7.54
N THR A 11 -2.89 4.85 8.28
CA THR A 11 -4.35 4.77 8.30
C THR A 11 -5.01 5.77 7.36
N THR A 12 -4.21 6.56 6.68
CA THR A 12 -4.64 7.57 5.72
C THR A 12 -4.96 6.94 4.37
N THR A 13 -5.99 7.44 3.69
CA THR A 13 -6.39 6.96 2.37
C THR A 13 -6.12 8.02 1.30
N ALA A 14 -6.07 7.57 0.04
CA ALA A 14 -5.86 8.46 -1.11
C ALA A 14 -7.03 9.43 -1.33
N GLN A 15 -8.19 9.14 -0.77
CA GLN A 15 -9.39 9.97 -0.93
C GLN A 15 -9.44 11.16 0.01
N GLN A 16 -8.55 11.21 1.01
CA GLN A 16 -8.53 12.30 1.98
C GLN A 16 -7.99 13.58 1.37
N LYS A 17 -8.81 14.61 1.35
CA LYS A 17 -8.47 15.95 0.89
C LYS A 17 -9.03 16.98 1.86
N LYS A 18 -8.40 18.14 1.89
CA LYS A 18 -8.87 19.29 2.66
C LYS A 18 -9.37 20.37 1.73
N VAL A 19 -10.38 21.12 2.21
CA VAL A 19 -10.90 22.30 1.52
C VAL A 19 -10.63 23.50 2.39
N ASN A 20 -9.99 24.52 1.81
CA ASN A 20 -9.84 25.81 2.49
C ASN A 20 -11.04 26.68 2.13
N PHE A 21 -11.96 26.86 3.08
CA PHE A 21 -13.18 27.60 2.85
C PHE A 21 -12.97 29.09 2.60
N LYS A 22 -11.86 29.66 3.08
CA LYS A 22 -11.54 31.08 2.83
C LYS A 22 -11.10 31.32 1.39
N THR A 23 -10.31 30.41 0.83
CA THR A 23 -9.77 30.52 -0.51
C THR A 23 -10.48 29.63 -1.53
N LYS A 24 -11.38 28.74 -1.03
CA LYS A 24 -12.07 27.73 -1.84
C LYS A 24 -11.09 26.82 -2.58
N THR A 25 -9.94 26.56 -1.99
CA THR A 25 -8.89 25.70 -2.57
C THR A 25 -9.01 24.29 -2.02
N ILE A 26 -8.90 23.30 -2.91
CA ILE A 26 -8.82 21.88 -2.54
C ILE A 26 -7.37 21.45 -2.68
N TYR A 27 -6.84 20.79 -1.64
CA TYR A 27 -5.47 20.31 -1.63
C TYR A 27 -5.37 18.93 -0.98
N ALA A 28 -4.29 18.20 -1.31
CA ALA A 28 -4.03 16.90 -0.73
C ALA A 28 -3.84 17.02 0.79
N ASN A 29 -4.41 16.08 1.55
CA ASN A 29 -4.21 16.00 2.98
C ASN A 29 -2.72 15.73 3.25
N SER A 30 -2.11 16.47 4.20
CA SER A 30 -0.71 16.27 4.58
C SER A 30 -0.43 14.84 5.05
N SER A 31 -1.41 14.20 5.71
CA SER A 31 -1.29 12.78 6.11
C SER A 31 -1.17 11.84 4.92
N ALA A 32 -1.85 12.16 3.80
CA ALA A 32 -1.72 11.36 2.57
C ALA A 32 -0.33 11.52 1.95
N VAL A 33 0.23 12.73 1.99
CA VAL A 33 1.60 12.98 1.54
C VAL A 33 2.59 12.21 2.41
N ASP A 34 2.42 12.25 3.72
CA ASP A 34 3.28 11.53 4.67
C ASP A 34 3.21 10.02 4.43
N ALA A 35 2.01 9.48 4.16
CA ALA A 35 1.84 8.06 3.85
C ALA A 35 2.62 7.67 2.59
N ARG A 36 2.52 8.47 1.53
CA ARG A 36 3.28 8.22 0.29
C ARG A 36 4.77 8.27 0.53
N ASN A 37 5.24 9.26 1.27
CA ASN A 37 6.67 9.41 1.58
C ASN A 37 7.18 8.23 2.41
N LYS A 38 6.39 7.75 3.35
CA LYS A 38 6.73 6.60 4.18
C LYS A 38 6.86 5.32 3.34
N TYR A 39 5.89 5.06 2.46
CA TYR A 39 5.98 3.93 1.55
C TYR A 39 7.17 4.05 0.60
N ARG A 40 7.39 5.25 0.05
CA ARG A 40 8.52 5.48 -0.85
C ARG A 40 9.85 5.17 -0.17
N ALA A 41 10.02 5.62 1.06
CA ALA A 41 11.25 5.39 1.82
C ALA A 41 11.49 3.89 2.07
N HIS A 42 10.44 3.15 2.44
CA HIS A 42 10.58 1.71 2.70
C HIS A 42 10.74 0.88 1.42
N LEU A 43 10.08 1.27 0.34
CA LEU A 43 10.13 0.53 -0.91
C LEU A 43 11.42 0.77 -1.71
N ALA A 44 12.10 1.89 -1.49
CA ALA A 44 13.26 2.30 -2.29
C ALA A 44 14.34 1.22 -2.37
N ALA A 45 14.57 0.48 -1.27
CA ALA A 45 15.59 -0.56 -1.21
C ALA A 45 15.22 -1.83 -1.99
N HIS A 46 13.98 -1.96 -2.45
CA HIS A 46 13.46 -3.19 -3.06
C HIS A 46 13.11 -3.02 -4.53
N VAL A 47 13.34 -1.85 -5.11
CA VAL A 47 12.99 -1.58 -6.52
C VAL A 47 13.79 -2.51 -7.44
N PRO A 48 13.11 -3.26 -8.34
CA PRO A 48 13.83 -4.14 -9.26
C PRO A 48 14.59 -3.34 -10.31
N ASN A 49 15.60 -3.96 -10.92
CA ASN A 49 16.40 -3.32 -11.98
C ASN A 49 15.54 -2.93 -13.18
N LYS A 50 14.53 -3.73 -13.46
CA LYS A 50 13.56 -3.47 -14.54
C LYS A 50 12.17 -3.69 -14.02
N PRO A 51 11.19 -2.86 -14.45
CA PRO A 51 9.80 -3.11 -14.12
C PRO A 51 9.35 -4.49 -14.59
N ILE A 52 8.47 -5.13 -13.84
CA ILE A 52 7.91 -6.41 -14.23
C ILE A 52 6.98 -6.18 -15.43
N ASP A 53 7.20 -6.93 -16.50
CA ASP A 53 6.42 -6.83 -17.73
C ASP A 53 5.24 -7.81 -17.72
N GLY A 54 4.23 -7.46 -18.53
CA GLY A 54 3.09 -8.32 -18.77
C GLY A 54 2.07 -8.33 -17.63
N PRO A 55 1.16 -9.30 -17.65
CA PRO A 55 0.13 -9.42 -16.60
C PRO A 55 0.75 -9.70 -15.24
N ILE A 56 0.26 -9.03 -14.22
CA ILE A 56 0.80 -9.06 -12.87
C ILE A 56 -0.23 -9.57 -11.87
N ALA A 57 0.22 -10.39 -10.93
CA ALA A 57 -0.53 -10.75 -9.73
C ALA A 57 0.12 -10.04 -8.53
N LEU A 58 -0.70 -9.33 -7.76
CA LEU A 58 -0.26 -8.56 -6.60
C LEU A 58 -1.05 -9.00 -5.37
N ASN A 59 -0.34 -9.43 -4.33
CA ASN A 59 -0.94 -9.80 -3.05
C ASN A 59 -0.35 -8.90 -1.97
N ILE A 60 -1.20 -8.28 -1.16
CA ILE A 60 -0.76 -7.37 -0.12
C ILE A 60 -1.50 -7.66 1.17
N ILE A 61 -0.76 -7.71 2.29
CA ILE A 61 -1.33 -7.84 3.63
C ILE A 61 -0.82 -6.67 4.46
N TRP A 62 -1.74 -5.85 4.95
CA TRP A 62 -1.42 -4.80 5.93
C TRP A 62 -1.58 -5.38 7.32
N GLY A 63 -0.52 -5.34 8.12
CA GLY A 63 -0.53 -5.78 9.51
C GLY A 63 -0.44 -4.59 10.45
N PHE A 64 -1.50 -4.39 11.23
CA PHE A 64 -1.57 -3.30 12.20
C PHE A 64 -1.23 -3.82 13.60
N PRO A 65 -0.67 -2.97 14.51
CA PRO A 65 -0.34 -3.40 15.85
C PRO A 65 -1.55 -4.01 16.57
N ALA A 66 -1.39 -5.23 17.06
CA ALA A 66 -2.50 -6.03 17.58
C ALA A 66 -3.19 -5.42 18.80
N GLY A 67 -2.43 -4.77 19.70
CA GLY A 67 -3.00 -4.27 20.93
C GLY A 67 -3.65 -5.42 21.71
N LYS A 68 -4.98 -5.33 21.90
CA LYS A 68 -5.76 -6.36 22.58
C LYS A 68 -6.27 -7.47 21.67
N HIS A 69 -6.08 -7.33 20.36
CA HIS A 69 -6.53 -8.32 19.39
C HIS A 69 -5.56 -9.49 19.31
N LYS A 70 -6.06 -10.60 18.78
CA LYS A 70 -5.22 -11.78 18.56
C LYS A 70 -4.38 -11.58 17.30
N ASN A 71 -3.18 -12.14 17.30
CA ASN A 71 -2.31 -12.13 16.15
C ASN A 71 -2.97 -12.84 14.96
N GLY A 72 -3.09 -12.15 13.84
CA GLY A 72 -3.72 -12.68 12.63
C GLY A 72 -5.22 -12.44 12.53
N GLU A 73 -5.84 -11.86 13.55
CA GLU A 73 -7.28 -11.57 13.55
C GLU A 73 -7.60 -10.52 12.47
N PRO A 74 -8.72 -10.67 11.73
CA PRO A 74 -9.10 -9.67 10.74
C PRO A 74 -9.29 -8.29 11.35
N CYS A 75 -8.70 -7.27 10.70
CA CYS A 75 -8.79 -5.89 11.16
C CYS A 75 -9.91 -5.16 10.42
N THR A 76 -10.89 -4.68 11.16
CA THR A 76 -12.02 -3.94 10.59
C THR A 76 -11.92 -2.43 10.77
N ASN A 77 -10.82 -1.96 11.33
CA ASN A 77 -10.57 -0.53 11.50
C ASN A 77 -10.09 0.10 10.19
N LYS A 78 -10.05 1.44 10.14
CA LYS A 78 -9.46 2.18 9.03
C LYS A 78 -8.04 1.68 8.74
N PRO A 79 -7.57 1.76 7.50
CA PRO A 79 -8.20 2.31 6.30
C PRO A 79 -9.05 1.26 5.55
N ASP A 80 -9.85 1.71 4.58
CA ASP A 80 -10.46 0.81 3.61
C ASP A 80 -9.38 0.18 2.74
N LEU A 81 -9.54 -1.10 2.40
CA LEU A 81 -8.53 -1.82 1.63
C LEU A 81 -8.24 -1.20 0.26
N ASP A 82 -9.26 -0.86 -0.48
CA ASP A 82 -9.09 -0.28 -1.81
C ASP A 82 -8.37 1.07 -1.76
N ASN A 83 -8.71 1.92 -0.80
CA ASN A 83 -8.08 3.23 -0.64
C ASN A 83 -6.64 3.12 -0.12
N ALA A 84 -6.38 2.20 0.81
CA ALA A 84 -5.02 1.94 1.28
C ALA A 84 -4.13 1.44 0.14
N ASN A 85 -4.67 0.53 -0.67
CA ASN A 85 -3.95 -0.03 -1.80
C ASN A 85 -3.62 1.02 -2.85
N LYS A 86 -4.51 1.99 -3.06
CA LYS A 86 -4.28 3.02 -4.08
C LYS A 86 -3.01 3.82 -3.79
N ILE A 87 -2.80 4.22 -2.54
CA ILE A 87 -1.58 4.94 -2.17
C ILE A 87 -0.35 4.07 -2.41
N LEU A 88 -0.35 2.83 -1.92
CA LEU A 88 0.79 1.92 -2.04
C LEU A 88 1.08 1.60 -3.51
N GLN A 89 0.05 1.27 -4.27
CA GLN A 89 0.18 0.89 -5.67
C GLN A 89 0.70 2.05 -6.52
N ASP A 90 0.24 3.27 -6.27
CA ASP A 90 0.72 4.47 -6.97
C ASP A 90 2.21 4.68 -6.71
N VAL A 91 2.67 4.49 -5.47
CA VAL A 91 4.09 4.60 -5.13
C VAL A 91 4.92 3.50 -5.80
N MET A 92 4.42 2.27 -5.81
CA MET A 92 5.11 1.16 -6.48
C MET A 92 5.28 1.42 -7.98
N GLN A 93 4.25 1.95 -8.63
CA GLN A 93 4.33 2.31 -10.04
C GLN A 93 5.34 3.43 -10.26
N GLU A 94 5.29 4.47 -9.44
CA GLU A 94 6.20 5.61 -9.51
C GLU A 94 7.66 5.17 -9.38
N LEU A 95 7.94 4.23 -8.49
CA LEU A 95 9.30 3.74 -8.26
C LEU A 95 9.79 2.75 -9.31
N GLY A 96 8.91 2.23 -10.15
CA GLY A 96 9.30 1.35 -11.24
C GLY A 96 9.18 -0.15 -10.96
N PHE A 97 8.33 -0.55 -10.02
CA PHE A 97 8.04 -1.97 -9.83
C PHE A 97 7.30 -2.56 -11.03
N PHE A 98 6.44 -1.77 -11.66
CA PHE A 98 5.74 -2.08 -12.91
C PHE A 98 5.47 -0.77 -13.65
N LYS A 99 5.19 -0.86 -14.95
CA LYS A 99 5.03 0.34 -15.78
C LYS A 99 3.68 1.01 -15.59
N ASP A 100 2.62 0.21 -15.44
CA ASP A 100 1.26 0.71 -15.39
C ASP A 100 0.39 -0.24 -14.56
N ASP A 101 -0.42 0.30 -13.68
CA ASP A 101 -1.31 -0.49 -12.82
C ASP A 101 -2.39 -1.23 -13.60
N LYS A 102 -2.66 -0.85 -14.85
CA LYS A 102 -3.58 -1.59 -15.72
C LYS A 102 -3.10 -3.02 -15.99
N ASN A 103 -1.80 -3.29 -15.81
CA ASN A 103 -1.23 -4.62 -15.99
C ASN A 103 -1.53 -5.56 -14.81
N ILE A 104 -2.01 -5.03 -13.71
CA ILE A 104 -2.41 -5.84 -12.56
C ILE A 104 -3.75 -6.49 -12.89
N VAL A 105 -3.72 -7.81 -13.08
CA VAL A 105 -4.89 -8.59 -13.48
C VAL A 105 -5.43 -9.45 -12.34
N GLN A 106 -4.66 -9.59 -11.27
CA GLN A 106 -5.06 -10.33 -10.07
C GLN A 106 -4.58 -9.56 -8.85
N LEU A 107 -5.53 -9.22 -7.97
CA LEU A 107 -5.25 -8.39 -6.81
C LEU A 107 -5.91 -9.03 -5.59
N ASN A 108 -5.10 -9.33 -4.57
CA ASN A 108 -5.58 -9.89 -3.31
C ASN A 108 -5.10 -9.02 -2.16
N LEU A 109 -6.03 -8.46 -1.39
CA LEU A 109 -5.75 -7.52 -0.32
C LEU A 109 -6.34 -8.02 0.99
N SER A 110 -5.58 -7.86 2.09
CA SER A 110 -6.02 -8.24 3.43
C SER A 110 -5.54 -7.25 4.47
N LYS A 111 -6.29 -7.10 5.56
CA LYS A 111 -5.89 -6.36 6.75
C LYS A 111 -5.99 -7.27 7.95
N ILE A 112 -4.94 -7.30 8.76
CA ILE A 112 -4.92 -8.10 9.98
C ILE A 112 -4.35 -7.32 11.15
N TRP A 113 -4.68 -7.74 12.36
CA TRP A 113 -3.97 -7.37 13.57
C TRP A 113 -2.76 -8.29 13.71
N THR A 114 -1.61 -7.77 14.10
CA THR A 114 -0.40 -8.58 14.20
C THR A 114 0.54 -8.10 15.29
N TRP A 115 1.32 -9.03 15.83
CA TRP A 115 2.41 -8.70 16.75
C TRP A 115 3.62 -8.12 16.03
N HIS A 116 3.72 -8.31 14.71
CA HIS A 116 4.82 -7.80 13.89
C HIS A 116 4.29 -6.88 12.80
N PRO A 117 3.95 -5.61 13.15
CA PRO A 117 3.36 -4.68 12.19
C PRO A 117 4.22 -4.49 10.95
N GLY A 118 3.56 -4.41 9.81
CA GLY A 118 4.23 -4.19 8.55
C GLY A 118 3.31 -4.41 7.37
N VAL A 119 3.89 -4.33 6.18
CA VAL A 119 3.17 -4.57 4.93
C VAL A 119 3.88 -5.67 4.17
N MET A 120 3.22 -6.79 3.99
CA MET A 120 3.71 -7.91 3.19
C MET A 120 3.23 -7.73 1.77
N ILE A 121 4.18 -7.75 0.82
CA ILE A 121 3.87 -7.57 -0.60
C ILE A 121 4.44 -8.75 -1.39
N GLU A 122 3.60 -9.39 -2.18
CA GLU A 122 4.03 -10.37 -3.15
C GLU A 122 3.67 -9.87 -4.55
N LEU A 123 4.68 -9.73 -5.39
CA LEU A 123 4.55 -9.23 -6.75
C LEU A 123 5.14 -10.26 -7.69
N LYS A 124 4.35 -10.76 -8.63
CA LYS A 124 4.79 -11.78 -9.59
C LYS A 124 4.04 -11.68 -10.90
N LYS A 125 4.52 -12.34 -11.93
CA LYS A 125 3.79 -12.47 -13.17
C LYS A 125 2.55 -13.33 -12.94
N ALA A 126 1.41 -12.92 -13.49
CA ALA A 126 0.18 -13.67 -13.35
C ALA A 126 0.33 -15.07 -13.99
N GLY A 127 -0.15 -16.10 -13.30
CA GLY A 127 -0.04 -17.47 -13.75
C GLY A 127 1.23 -18.20 -13.32
N GLU A 128 2.18 -17.51 -12.69
CA GLU A 128 3.35 -18.16 -12.08
C GLU A 128 3.00 -18.69 -10.70
N GLU A 129 3.52 -19.86 -10.37
CA GLU A 129 3.37 -20.48 -9.06
C GLU A 129 4.45 -20.08 -8.07
#